data_bcca9f6ec3af39572aad27f8cebed157
#
_entry.id   bcca9f6ec3af39572aad27f8cebed157
#
_cell.length_a   1.000
_cell.length_b   1.000
_cell.length_c   1.000
_cell.angle_alpha   90.00
_cell.angle_beta   90.00
_cell.angle_gamma   90.00
#
_symmetry.space_group_name_H-M   'P 1'
#
loop_
_entity.id
_entity.type
_entity.pdbx_description
1 polymer ?
#
loop_
_entity_poly.entity_id
_entity_poly.type
_entity_poly.pdbx_seq_one_letter_code
_entity_poly.pdbx_strand_id
1 'polypeptide(L)'
;MEEPRKKTVIIVGVPGVGKSTIITNATETLKNKGTSVKTVVFGSVMFEEAKKLGINDRDELRKLKIDVQEKLQNKAAEHISSLDDSIVFVDTHLFIKTQSGYYPGLPMNLILKMNPQKLILITANPDEILNRRKKDTTRTRDLISDDEINRDIQVSLSMISSLSILTGAPFEIIYNHDDMIDSATSQLVELLVKSS
;
A
#
# COMPACT_ATOMS: atom_id res chain seq x y z
N MET A 1 17.10 -10.45 25.97
CA MET A 1 16.85 -10.36 24.52
C MET A 1 15.65 -9.44 24.40
N GLU A 2 15.82 -8.27 23.75
CA GLU A 2 14.65 -7.45 23.43
C GLU A 2 13.74 -8.23 22.49
N GLU A 3 12.45 -8.26 22.80
CA GLU A 3 11.45 -8.81 21.87
C GLU A 3 11.53 -8.05 20.53
N PRO A 4 11.48 -8.75 19.39
CA PRO A 4 11.56 -8.09 18.10
C PRO A 4 10.41 -7.07 17.99
N ARG A 5 10.76 -5.79 17.94
CA ARG A 5 9.78 -4.71 17.77
C ARG A 5 8.98 -4.95 16.50
N LYS A 6 7.66 -4.98 16.63
CA LYS A 6 6.73 -5.01 15.49
C LYS A 6 7.14 -3.95 14.45
N LYS A 7 7.21 -4.35 13.19
CA LYS A 7 7.48 -3.46 12.05
C LYS A 7 6.23 -3.31 11.20
N THR A 8 5.57 -2.16 11.26
CA THR A 8 4.51 -1.80 10.30
C THR A 8 5.16 -1.18 9.06
N VAL A 9 4.94 -1.77 7.90
CA VAL A 9 5.51 -1.35 6.62
C VAL A 9 4.37 -0.96 5.69
N ILE A 10 4.26 0.32 5.37
CA ILE A 10 3.26 0.80 4.42
C ILE A 10 3.83 0.68 3.01
N ILE A 11 3.14 -0.07 2.16
CA ILE A 11 3.56 -0.33 0.78
C ILE A 11 2.54 0.30 -0.16
N VAL A 12 3.02 1.18 -1.02
CA VAL A 12 2.22 1.97 -1.95
C VAL A 12 2.75 1.84 -3.37
N GLY A 13 1.97 2.26 -4.33
CA GLY A 13 2.33 2.28 -5.75
C GLY A 13 1.09 2.43 -6.61
N VAL A 14 1.27 2.97 -7.81
CA VAL A 14 0.17 3.14 -8.76
C VAL A 14 -0.36 1.78 -9.25
N PRO A 15 -1.62 1.67 -9.64
CA PRO A 15 -2.16 0.41 -10.17
C PRO A 15 -1.34 -0.11 -11.35
N GLY A 16 -1.05 -1.41 -11.39
CA GLY A 16 -0.29 -2.04 -12.49
C GLY A 16 1.22 -2.19 -12.25
N VAL A 17 1.77 -1.69 -11.15
CA VAL A 17 3.21 -1.86 -10.80
C VAL A 17 3.59 -3.26 -10.30
N GLY A 18 2.63 -4.17 -10.09
CA GLY A 18 2.91 -5.51 -9.56
C GLY A 18 3.01 -5.59 -8.04
N LYS A 19 2.57 -4.57 -7.32
CA LYS A 19 2.68 -4.45 -5.86
C LYS A 19 2.19 -5.70 -5.10
N SER A 20 0.99 -6.20 -5.41
CA SER A 20 0.40 -7.34 -4.72
C SER A 20 1.23 -8.62 -4.89
N THR A 21 1.81 -8.85 -6.07
CA THR A 21 2.66 -10.01 -6.33
C THR A 21 3.95 -9.93 -5.50
N ILE A 22 4.62 -8.77 -5.48
CA ILE A 22 5.83 -8.56 -4.67
C ILE A 22 5.54 -8.79 -3.19
N ILE A 23 4.41 -8.24 -2.67
CA ILE A 23 4.02 -8.43 -1.26
C ILE A 23 3.77 -9.90 -0.95
N THR A 24 3.08 -10.62 -1.84
CA THR A 24 2.82 -12.05 -1.66
C THR A 24 4.12 -12.85 -1.59
N ASN A 25 5.00 -12.69 -2.57
CA ASN A 25 6.27 -13.39 -2.65
C ASN A 25 7.19 -13.06 -1.45
N ALA A 26 7.24 -11.78 -1.05
CA ALA A 26 8.01 -11.36 0.12
C ALA A 26 7.45 -11.95 1.42
N THR A 27 6.11 -11.99 1.55
CA THR A 27 5.43 -12.60 2.70
C THR A 27 5.77 -14.09 2.82
N GLU A 28 5.72 -14.84 1.72
CA GLU A 28 6.07 -16.26 1.69
C GLU A 28 7.55 -16.46 2.03
N THR A 29 8.44 -15.67 1.44
CA THR A 29 9.88 -15.73 1.71
C THR A 29 10.20 -15.48 3.18
N LEU A 30 9.59 -14.48 3.80
CA LEU A 30 9.80 -14.15 5.21
C LEU A 30 9.22 -15.22 6.15
N LYS A 31 8.04 -15.76 5.84
CA LYS A 31 7.43 -16.85 6.59
C LYS A 31 8.29 -18.13 6.54
N ASN A 32 8.84 -18.47 5.38
CA ASN A 32 9.74 -19.60 5.22
C ASN A 32 11.05 -19.43 6.01
N LYS A 33 11.42 -18.18 6.35
CA LYS A 33 12.53 -17.85 7.26
C LYS A 33 12.12 -17.79 8.72
N GLY A 34 10.91 -18.18 9.07
CA GLY A 34 10.40 -18.22 10.45
C GLY A 34 9.90 -16.87 10.99
N THR A 35 9.74 -15.84 10.14
CA THR A 35 9.23 -14.55 10.57
C THR A 35 7.69 -14.54 10.54
N SER A 36 7.04 -14.06 11.61
CA SER A 36 5.60 -13.82 11.61
C SER A 36 5.30 -12.59 10.74
N VAL A 37 4.53 -12.79 9.68
CA VAL A 37 4.17 -11.73 8.72
C VAL A 37 2.68 -11.74 8.46
N LYS A 38 2.05 -10.59 8.64
CA LYS A 38 0.66 -10.33 8.26
C LYS A 38 0.61 -9.33 7.11
N THR A 39 -0.10 -9.68 6.05
CA THR A 39 -0.42 -8.74 4.96
C THR A 39 -1.88 -8.31 5.09
N VAL A 40 -2.12 -7.02 5.05
CA VAL A 40 -3.45 -6.42 5.05
C VAL A 40 -3.58 -5.42 3.92
N VAL A 41 -4.73 -5.45 3.24
CA VAL A 41 -5.11 -4.42 2.27
C VAL A 41 -6.00 -3.42 2.99
N PHE A 42 -5.56 -2.17 3.16
CA PHE A 42 -6.26 -1.16 3.95
C PHE A 42 -7.74 -1.02 3.57
N GLY A 43 -8.02 -0.91 2.26
CA GLY A 43 -9.40 -0.83 1.77
C GLY A 43 -10.24 -2.08 2.04
N SER A 44 -9.63 -3.26 2.20
CA SER A 44 -10.36 -4.48 2.56
C SER A 44 -10.68 -4.51 4.05
N VAL A 45 -9.75 -4.08 4.91
CA VAL A 45 -10.02 -3.94 6.35
C VAL A 45 -11.14 -2.92 6.58
N MET A 46 -11.09 -1.78 5.88
CA MET A 46 -12.17 -0.79 5.92
C MET A 46 -13.52 -1.39 5.49
N PHE A 47 -13.54 -2.25 4.49
CA PHE A 47 -14.76 -2.90 4.02
C PHE A 47 -15.31 -3.92 5.03
N GLU A 48 -14.45 -4.69 5.69
CA GLU A 48 -14.89 -5.58 6.77
C GLU A 48 -15.53 -4.80 7.94
N GLU A 49 -15.00 -3.62 8.28
CA GLU A 49 -15.65 -2.74 9.25
C GLU A 49 -17.00 -2.20 8.77
N ALA A 50 -17.12 -1.93 7.47
CA ALA A 50 -18.37 -1.48 6.86
C ALA A 50 -19.45 -2.56 6.86
N LYS A 51 -19.08 -3.83 6.65
CA LYS A 51 -20.01 -4.96 6.77
C LYS A 51 -20.68 -5.05 8.13
N LYS A 52 -19.97 -4.69 9.21
CA LYS A 52 -20.56 -4.64 10.57
C LYS A 52 -21.66 -3.59 10.70
N LEU A 53 -21.72 -2.61 9.78
CA LEU A 53 -22.75 -1.59 9.67
C LEU A 53 -23.83 -1.92 8.62
N GLY A 54 -23.82 -3.16 8.06
CA GLY A 54 -24.76 -3.61 7.07
C GLY A 54 -24.42 -3.21 5.62
N ILE A 55 -23.24 -2.67 5.35
CA ILE A 55 -22.79 -2.28 4.02
C ILE A 55 -22.09 -3.49 3.38
N ASN A 56 -22.76 -4.11 2.42
CA ASN A 56 -22.30 -5.37 1.81
C ASN A 56 -21.73 -5.20 0.39
N ASP A 57 -21.79 -4.00 -0.16
CA ASP A 57 -21.21 -3.68 -1.47
C ASP A 57 -20.03 -2.72 -1.29
N ARG A 58 -18.86 -3.10 -1.86
CA ARG A 58 -17.65 -2.30 -1.80
C ARG A 58 -17.78 -0.96 -2.52
N ASP A 59 -18.61 -0.88 -3.56
CA ASP A 59 -18.83 0.35 -4.31
C ASP A 59 -19.70 1.35 -3.53
N GLU A 60 -20.48 0.88 -2.55
CA GLU A 60 -21.21 1.76 -1.63
C GLU A 60 -20.28 2.56 -0.72
N LEU A 61 -19.09 2.04 -0.39
CA LEU A 61 -18.11 2.75 0.45
C LEU A 61 -17.79 4.15 -0.09
N ARG A 62 -17.70 4.29 -1.41
CA ARG A 62 -17.38 5.57 -2.06
C ARG A 62 -18.54 6.57 -2.04
N LYS A 63 -19.75 6.10 -1.78
CA LYS A 63 -20.99 6.90 -1.74
C LYS A 63 -21.38 7.30 -0.32
N LEU A 64 -20.69 6.76 0.70
CA LEU A 64 -20.94 7.09 2.09
C LEU A 64 -20.64 8.55 2.38
N LYS A 65 -21.33 9.11 3.37
CA LYS A 65 -20.98 10.42 3.91
C LYS A 65 -19.55 10.43 4.43
N ILE A 66 -18.88 11.56 4.30
CA ILE A 66 -17.45 11.71 4.66
C ILE A 66 -17.19 11.29 6.10
N ASP A 67 -18.04 11.70 7.04
CA ASP A 67 -17.92 11.35 8.46
C ASP A 67 -18.00 9.83 8.73
N VAL A 68 -18.79 9.11 7.94
CA VAL A 68 -18.88 7.64 8.03
C VAL A 68 -17.63 7.00 7.44
N GLN A 69 -17.14 7.51 6.30
CA GLN A 69 -15.89 7.03 5.70
C GLN A 69 -14.71 7.23 6.66
N GLU A 70 -14.58 8.40 7.29
CA GLU A 70 -13.54 8.70 8.27
C GLU A 70 -13.60 7.77 9.48
N LYS A 71 -14.80 7.47 9.99
CA LYS A 71 -14.98 6.48 11.09
C LYS A 71 -14.50 5.09 10.68
N LEU A 72 -14.84 4.64 9.49
CA LEU A 72 -14.41 3.33 8.96
C LEU A 72 -12.89 3.27 8.76
N GLN A 73 -12.30 4.33 8.21
CA GLN A 73 -10.86 4.46 8.05
C GLN A 73 -10.13 4.43 9.40
N ASN A 74 -10.64 5.15 10.41
CA ASN A 74 -10.09 5.13 11.76
C ASN A 74 -10.12 3.73 12.38
N LYS A 75 -11.26 3.02 12.28
CA LYS A 75 -11.36 1.64 12.76
C LYS A 75 -10.40 0.69 12.04
N ALA A 76 -10.24 0.85 10.73
CA ALA A 76 -9.27 0.07 9.96
C ALA A 76 -7.82 0.33 10.44
N ALA A 77 -7.44 1.59 10.68
CA ALA A 77 -6.14 1.94 11.20
C ALA A 77 -5.91 1.39 12.62
N GLU A 78 -6.93 1.44 13.49
CA GLU A 78 -6.90 0.83 14.83
C GLU A 78 -6.69 -0.69 14.77
N HIS A 79 -7.46 -1.37 13.92
CA HIS A 79 -7.28 -2.81 13.72
C HIS A 79 -5.86 -3.14 13.26
N ILE A 80 -5.32 -2.42 12.28
CA ILE A 80 -3.96 -2.64 11.77
C ILE A 80 -2.92 -2.38 12.87
N SER A 81 -3.11 -1.34 13.67
CA SER A 81 -2.19 -1.03 14.77
C SER A 81 -2.21 -2.07 15.89
N SER A 82 -3.31 -2.81 16.07
CA SER A 82 -3.45 -3.87 17.08
C SER A 82 -2.91 -5.24 16.66
N LEU A 83 -2.48 -5.42 15.42
CA LEU A 83 -1.88 -6.68 14.97
C LEU A 83 -0.52 -6.90 15.64
N ASP A 84 -0.24 -8.12 16.07
CA ASP A 84 0.97 -8.47 16.86
C ASP A 84 2.05 -9.23 16.06
N ASP A 85 1.85 -9.37 14.74
CA ASP A 85 2.85 -9.98 13.88
C ASP A 85 4.15 -9.18 13.87
N SER A 86 5.30 -9.86 13.77
CA SER A 86 6.63 -9.21 13.73
C SER A 86 6.74 -8.20 12.57
N ILE A 87 6.10 -8.51 11.44
CA ILE A 87 5.99 -7.62 10.29
C ILE A 87 4.53 -7.53 9.84
N VAL A 88 4.02 -6.32 9.72
CA VAL A 88 2.69 -6.04 9.16
C VAL A 88 2.85 -5.24 7.86
N PHE A 89 2.59 -5.88 6.73
CA PHE A 89 2.50 -5.20 5.44
C PHE A 89 1.13 -4.56 5.28
N VAL A 90 1.10 -3.27 5.03
CA VAL A 90 -0.12 -2.51 4.74
C VAL A 90 -0.11 -2.12 3.27
N ASP A 91 -0.84 -2.88 2.45
CA ASP A 91 -1.06 -2.57 1.04
C ASP A 91 -2.12 -1.48 0.90
N THR A 92 -1.73 -0.34 0.36
CA THR A 92 -2.63 0.81 0.20
C THR A 92 -2.26 1.70 -0.99
N HIS A 93 -3.01 2.80 -1.16
CA HIS A 93 -2.75 3.84 -2.14
C HIS A 93 -2.56 5.19 -1.44
N LEU A 94 -1.60 5.99 -1.90
CA LEU A 94 -1.38 7.35 -1.36
C LEU A 94 -2.49 8.31 -1.76
N PHE A 95 -3.08 8.10 -2.93
CA PHE A 95 -4.16 8.95 -3.43
C PHE A 95 -5.21 8.15 -4.20
N ILE A 96 -6.37 8.75 -4.32
CA ILE A 96 -7.47 8.34 -5.19
C ILE A 96 -7.66 9.46 -6.21
N LYS A 97 -7.57 9.12 -7.50
CA LYS A 97 -7.83 10.08 -8.58
C LYS A 97 -9.33 10.29 -8.73
N THR A 98 -9.75 11.54 -8.69
CA THR A 98 -11.15 11.95 -8.85
C THR A 98 -11.25 13.02 -9.94
N GLN A 99 -12.47 13.39 -10.34
CA GLN A 99 -12.69 14.51 -11.26
C GLN A 99 -12.18 15.85 -10.69
N SER A 100 -12.13 15.98 -9.36
CA SER A 100 -11.64 17.18 -8.66
C SER A 100 -10.12 17.16 -8.39
N GLY A 101 -9.39 16.12 -8.86
CA GLY A 101 -7.96 15.97 -8.66
C GLY A 101 -7.57 14.78 -7.78
N TYR A 102 -6.41 14.87 -7.16
CA TYR A 102 -5.85 13.84 -6.29
C TYR A 102 -6.37 13.97 -4.87
N TYR A 103 -7.11 12.98 -4.41
CA TYR A 103 -7.62 12.93 -3.04
C TYR A 103 -6.74 12.00 -2.19
N PRO A 104 -6.36 12.39 -0.95
CA PRO A 104 -5.56 11.52 -0.09
C PRO A 104 -6.23 10.17 0.14
N GLY A 105 -5.59 9.08 -0.28
CA GLY A 105 -6.08 7.71 -0.04
C GLY A 105 -5.77 7.24 1.38
N LEU A 106 -4.76 7.85 2.00
CA LEU A 106 -4.35 7.57 3.36
C LEU A 106 -4.03 8.90 4.07
N PRO A 107 -5.00 9.53 4.74
CA PRO A 107 -4.81 10.75 5.52
C PRO A 107 -3.75 10.59 6.62
N MET A 108 -3.06 11.68 6.95
CA MET A 108 -1.92 11.68 7.88
C MET A 108 -2.27 11.12 9.27
N ASN A 109 -3.44 11.47 9.81
CA ASN A 109 -3.90 10.96 11.10
C ASN A 109 -3.97 9.42 11.16
N LEU A 110 -4.32 8.78 10.06
CA LEU A 110 -4.38 7.31 9.97
C LEU A 110 -2.98 6.71 9.90
N ILE A 111 -2.06 7.36 9.17
CA ILE A 111 -0.67 6.91 9.06
C ILE A 111 0.00 7.00 10.43
N LEU A 112 -0.16 8.11 11.14
CA LEU A 112 0.38 8.29 12.49
C LEU A 112 -0.17 7.23 13.46
N LYS A 113 -1.47 6.90 13.37
CA LYS A 113 -2.10 5.86 14.18
C LYS A 113 -1.48 4.47 13.94
N MET A 114 -1.16 4.15 12.70
CA MET A 114 -0.51 2.88 12.33
C MET A 114 0.98 2.85 12.67
N ASN A 115 1.61 4.01 12.95
CA ASN A 115 3.00 4.16 13.36
C ASN A 115 3.98 3.36 12.50
N PRO A 116 4.11 3.68 11.21
CA PRO A 116 4.97 2.90 10.31
C PRO A 116 6.45 3.05 10.66
N GLN A 117 7.19 1.95 10.59
CA GLN A 117 8.64 1.93 10.71
C GLN A 117 9.34 2.02 9.34
N LYS A 118 8.58 1.80 8.26
CA LYS A 118 9.08 1.95 6.89
C LYS A 118 7.95 2.25 5.90
N LEU A 119 8.27 3.07 4.90
CA LEU A 119 7.41 3.38 3.77
C LEU A 119 8.06 2.84 2.50
N ILE A 120 7.33 2.11 1.67
CA ILE A 120 7.85 1.54 0.43
C ILE A 120 7.00 2.01 -0.75
N LEU A 121 7.62 2.63 -1.74
CA LEU A 121 7.00 2.91 -3.02
C LEU A 121 7.46 1.87 -4.04
N ILE A 122 6.52 1.06 -4.53
CA ILE A 122 6.78 0.18 -5.68
C ILE A 122 6.39 0.92 -6.95
N THR A 123 7.29 0.97 -7.91
CA THR A 123 7.12 1.66 -9.19
C THR A 123 7.70 0.84 -10.35
N ALA A 124 7.49 1.30 -11.57
CA ALA A 124 8.10 0.79 -12.82
C ALA A 124 8.10 1.92 -13.85
N ASN A 125 8.65 1.68 -15.05
CA ASN A 125 8.53 2.65 -16.13
C ASN A 125 7.06 2.84 -16.56
N PRO A 126 6.64 4.03 -16.97
CA PRO A 126 5.25 4.29 -17.38
C PRO A 126 4.76 3.35 -18.49
N ASP A 127 5.59 3.08 -19.49
CA ASP A 127 5.30 2.17 -20.61
C ASP A 127 5.10 0.72 -20.14
N GLU A 128 5.93 0.22 -19.22
CA GLU A 128 5.76 -1.11 -18.61
C GLU A 128 4.42 -1.20 -17.87
N ILE A 129 4.07 -0.17 -17.09
CA ILE A 129 2.81 -0.10 -16.36
C ILE A 129 1.62 -0.09 -17.33
N LEU A 130 1.70 0.72 -18.39
CA LEU A 130 0.66 0.80 -19.41
C LEU A 130 0.45 -0.56 -20.10
N ASN A 131 1.55 -1.23 -20.48
CA ASN A 131 1.50 -2.53 -21.11
C ASN A 131 0.89 -3.61 -20.20
N ARG A 132 1.23 -3.61 -18.92
CA ARG A 132 0.63 -4.51 -17.92
C ARG A 132 -0.85 -4.23 -17.73
N ARG A 133 -1.27 -2.96 -17.72
CA ARG A 133 -2.70 -2.58 -17.62
C ARG A 133 -3.49 -3.01 -18.85
N LYS A 134 -2.93 -2.91 -20.05
CA LYS A 134 -3.57 -3.39 -21.29
C LYS A 134 -3.77 -4.92 -21.32
N LYS A 135 -2.85 -5.67 -20.72
CA LYS A 135 -2.91 -7.14 -20.62
C LYS A 135 -3.86 -7.64 -19.52
N ASP A 136 -4.16 -6.80 -18.51
CA ASP A 136 -5.01 -7.17 -17.39
C ASP A 136 -6.49 -7.07 -17.74
N THR A 137 -7.07 -8.16 -18.20
CA THR A 137 -8.51 -8.26 -18.55
C THR A 137 -9.42 -8.44 -17.33
N THR A 138 -8.86 -8.63 -16.14
CA THR A 138 -9.64 -8.90 -14.91
C THR A 138 -10.23 -7.64 -14.30
N ARG A 139 -9.81 -6.45 -14.73
CA ARG A 139 -10.28 -5.16 -14.22
C ARG A 139 -10.54 -4.20 -15.37
N THR A 140 -11.72 -3.61 -15.39
CA THR A 140 -12.01 -2.46 -16.26
C THR A 140 -11.21 -1.28 -15.74
N ARG A 141 -10.18 -0.88 -16.48
CA ARG A 141 -9.38 0.32 -16.17
C ARG A 141 -9.43 1.27 -17.34
N ASP A 142 -9.59 2.54 -17.05
CA ASP A 142 -9.42 3.56 -18.08
C ASP A 142 -7.99 3.47 -18.65
N LEU A 143 -7.86 3.38 -19.97
CA LEU A 143 -6.59 3.46 -20.66
C LEU A 143 -6.12 4.91 -20.56
N ILE A 144 -5.19 5.15 -19.66
CA ILE A 144 -4.54 6.46 -19.49
C ILE A 144 -3.22 6.48 -20.26
N SER A 145 -2.77 7.67 -20.63
CA SER A 145 -1.51 7.84 -21.35
C SER A 145 -0.29 7.59 -20.44
N ASP A 146 0.88 7.37 -21.06
CA ASP A 146 2.16 7.29 -20.35
C ASP A 146 2.43 8.55 -19.54
N ASP A 147 2.07 9.72 -20.06
CA ASP A 147 2.21 11.01 -19.35
C ASP A 147 1.36 11.07 -18.09
N GLU A 148 0.15 10.52 -18.12
CA GLU A 148 -0.70 10.45 -16.93
C GLU A 148 -0.13 9.48 -15.89
N ILE A 149 0.39 8.34 -16.33
CA ILE A 149 1.05 7.38 -15.43
C ILE A 149 2.28 8.04 -14.80
N ASN A 150 3.10 8.71 -15.60
CA ASN A 150 4.27 9.43 -15.10
C ASN A 150 3.87 10.51 -14.07
N ARG A 151 2.83 11.27 -14.34
CA ARG A 151 2.28 12.24 -13.37
C ARG A 151 1.85 11.57 -12.07
N ASP A 152 1.16 10.44 -12.13
CA ASP A 152 0.72 9.69 -10.96
C ASP A 152 1.92 9.16 -10.14
N ILE A 153 3.01 8.76 -10.80
CA ILE A 153 4.28 8.38 -10.16
C ILE A 153 4.90 9.58 -9.46
N GLN A 154 4.99 10.75 -10.12
CA GLN A 154 5.57 11.97 -9.53
C GLN A 154 4.77 12.44 -8.31
N VAL A 155 3.44 12.37 -8.37
CA VAL A 155 2.57 12.67 -7.23
C VAL A 155 2.85 11.68 -6.09
N SER A 156 2.99 10.39 -6.39
CA SER A 156 3.32 9.37 -5.38
C SER A 156 4.66 9.64 -4.70
N LEU A 157 5.68 10.00 -5.47
CA LEU A 157 7.02 10.37 -4.95
C LEU A 157 6.94 11.58 -4.03
N SER A 158 6.22 12.62 -4.42
CA SER A 158 6.05 13.83 -3.61
C SER A 158 5.32 13.53 -2.31
N MET A 159 4.27 12.71 -2.37
CA MET A 159 3.49 12.35 -1.19
C MET A 159 4.27 11.46 -0.23
N ILE A 160 4.99 10.43 -0.71
CA ILE A 160 5.75 9.54 0.18
C ILE A 160 6.92 10.26 0.86
N SER A 161 7.59 11.19 0.14
CA SER A 161 8.64 12.03 0.72
C SER A 161 8.09 12.90 1.85
N SER A 162 6.92 13.52 1.63
CA SER A 162 6.24 14.31 2.66
C SER A 162 5.86 13.46 3.87
N LEU A 163 5.33 12.26 3.64
CA LEU A 163 4.97 11.33 4.72
C LEU A 163 6.18 10.88 5.53
N SER A 164 7.33 10.65 4.88
CA SER A 164 8.57 10.32 5.58
C SER A 164 8.97 11.42 6.56
N ILE A 165 8.92 12.68 6.13
CA ILE A 165 9.21 13.83 7.01
C ILE A 165 8.22 13.90 8.18
N LEU A 166 6.93 13.70 7.91
CA LEU A 166 5.87 13.84 8.91
C LEU A 166 5.85 12.71 9.94
N THR A 167 6.26 11.51 9.55
CA THR A 167 6.22 10.30 10.41
C THR A 167 7.56 9.95 11.02
N GLY A 168 8.66 10.47 10.48
CA GLY A 168 10.02 10.04 10.80
C GLY A 168 10.38 8.65 10.24
N ALA A 169 9.47 7.98 9.53
CA ALA A 169 9.74 6.69 8.92
C ALA A 169 10.57 6.86 7.64
N PRO A 170 11.69 6.15 7.47
CA PRO A 170 12.43 6.15 6.22
C PRO A 170 11.60 5.57 5.10
N PHE A 171 11.78 6.07 3.87
CA PHE A 171 11.15 5.49 2.68
C PHE A 171 12.18 4.95 1.70
N GLU A 172 11.76 3.96 0.93
CA GLU A 172 12.52 3.34 -0.14
C GLU A 172 11.69 3.22 -1.40
N ILE A 173 12.35 3.26 -2.56
CA ILE A 173 11.74 3.07 -3.87
C ILE A 173 12.23 1.75 -4.44
N ILE A 174 11.30 0.86 -4.77
CA ILE A 174 11.59 -0.42 -5.40
C ILE A 174 11.07 -0.38 -6.83
N TYR A 175 11.96 -0.56 -7.79
CA TYR A 175 11.61 -0.64 -9.21
C TYR A 175 11.29 -2.09 -9.59
N ASN A 176 10.08 -2.31 -10.08
CA ASN A 176 9.64 -3.60 -10.61
C ASN A 176 9.58 -3.54 -12.13
N HIS A 177 10.74 -3.62 -12.78
CA HIS A 177 10.83 -3.70 -14.24
C HIS A 177 10.29 -5.04 -14.75
N ASP A 178 10.01 -5.14 -16.05
CA ASP A 178 9.59 -6.39 -16.67
C ASP A 178 10.63 -7.48 -16.41
N ASP A 179 10.15 -8.67 -16.11
CA ASP A 179 10.95 -9.86 -15.73
C ASP A 179 11.82 -9.71 -14.46
N MET A 180 11.67 -8.63 -13.68
CA MET A 180 12.48 -8.36 -12.49
C MET A 180 11.72 -8.53 -11.16
N ILE A 181 10.61 -9.25 -11.17
CA ILE A 181 9.76 -9.43 -9.97
C ILE A 181 10.51 -10.06 -8.79
N ASP A 182 11.40 -11.02 -9.08
CA ASP A 182 12.19 -11.69 -8.03
C ASP A 182 13.23 -10.74 -7.42
N SER A 183 13.84 -9.88 -8.23
CA SER A 183 14.77 -8.85 -7.75
C SER A 183 14.04 -7.83 -6.87
N ALA A 184 12.89 -7.33 -7.29
CA ALA A 184 12.07 -6.40 -6.51
C ALA A 184 11.59 -7.04 -5.19
N THR A 185 11.22 -8.33 -5.23
CA THR A 185 10.85 -9.11 -4.04
C THR A 185 12.04 -9.23 -3.08
N SER A 186 13.22 -9.58 -3.60
CA SER A 186 14.44 -9.72 -2.80
C SER A 186 14.83 -8.41 -2.13
N GLN A 187 14.75 -7.28 -2.85
CA GLN A 187 14.98 -5.95 -2.27
C GLN A 187 14.04 -5.67 -1.10
N LEU A 188 12.73 -5.94 -1.25
CA LEU A 188 11.77 -5.76 -0.16
C LEU A 188 12.13 -6.60 1.07
N VAL A 189 12.49 -7.86 0.88
CA VAL A 189 12.89 -8.76 1.97
C VAL A 189 14.16 -8.25 2.67
N GLU A 190 15.20 -7.87 1.91
CA GLU A 190 16.47 -7.39 2.45
C GLU A 190 16.32 -6.13 3.30
N LEU A 191 15.48 -5.18 2.87
CA LEU A 191 15.19 -3.95 3.61
C LEU A 191 14.59 -4.21 5.00
N LEU A 192 14.00 -5.38 5.22
CA LEU A 192 13.35 -5.73 6.48
C LEU A 192 14.25 -6.58 7.40
N VAL A 193 15.14 -7.38 6.80
CA VAL A 193 16.07 -8.25 7.54
C VAL A 193 17.30 -7.47 8.01
N LYS A 194 17.83 -6.55 7.20
CA LYS A 194 19.04 -5.75 7.54
C LYS A 194 18.78 -4.63 8.57
N SER A 195 17.53 -4.38 8.95
CA SER A 195 17.14 -3.33 9.91
C SER A 195 16.97 -3.87 11.34
N SER A 196 17.65 -4.97 11.65
CA SER A 196 17.61 -5.63 12.97
C SER A 196 18.89 -5.35 13.73
#